data_87a2754437afba9e5945afea43c3bc96
#
_entry.id   87a2754437afba9e5945afea43c3bc96
#
_cell.length_a   1.000
_cell.length_b   1.000
_cell.length_c   1.000
_cell.angle_alpha   90.00
_cell.angle_beta   90.00
_cell.angle_gamma   90.00
#
_symmetry.space_group_name_H-M   'P 1'
#
loop_
_entity.id
_entity.type
_entity.pdbx_description
1 polymer ?
#
loop_
_entity_poly.entity_id
_entity_poly.type
_entity_poly.pdbx_seq_one_letter_code
_entity_poly.pdbx_strand_id
1 'polypeptide(L)'
;TKYKKVTAIAASVGGFIALFTSAMMLFFFPSINGNQILELSKAVEKIERNQKVQGHLLNEVKTKVPENAKLISGGSGFLIDTKGFVITNAHVLKGEGAIVVNSLGQEFKATIVYSDKNSDLALLKIEDEDYKQAKALPFTVRKKSSDLGEDIFTLGFPRNDNDIVYGKGYLSAQTGFNGDSNTYQIQISANPGYSGAPVFNDKNELIG
;
A
#
# COMPACT_ATOMS: atom_id res chain seq x y z
N THR A 1 21.04 62.12 -40.71
CA THR A 1 20.23 61.20 -41.61
C THR A 1 20.63 59.73 -41.50
N LYS A 2 21.87 59.40 -41.09
CA LYS A 2 22.32 57.99 -40.92
C LYS A 2 21.63 57.29 -39.75
N TYR A 3 21.43 57.95 -38.62
CA TYR A 3 20.78 57.37 -37.42
C TYR A 3 19.30 56.99 -37.65
N LYS A 4 18.55 57.79 -38.42
CA LYS A 4 17.13 57.47 -38.74
C LYS A 4 16.99 56.20 -39.60
N LYS A 5 17.97 55.91 -40.45
CA LYS A 5 17.97 54.67 -41.27
C LYS A 5 18.31 53.44 -40.41
N VAL A 6 19.25 53.57 -39.49
CA VAL A 6 19.66 52.47 -38.58
C VAL A 6 18.54 52.14 -37.61
N THR A 7 17.87 53.15 -37.03
CA THR A 7 16.71 52.91 -36.16
C THR A 7 15.49 52.30 -36.87
N ALA A 8 15.26 52.68 -38.15
CA ALA A 8 14.19 52.09 -38.94
C ALA A 8 14.47 50.61 -39.29
N ILE A 9 15.73 50.25 -39.59
CA ILE A 9 16.13 48.88 -39.85
C ILE A 9 16.06 48.04 -38.56
N ALA A 10 16.52 48.55 -37.42
CA ALA A 10 16.43 47.86 -36.16
C ALA A 10 14.97 47.61 -35.72
N ALA A 11 14.06 48.58 -35.92
CA ALA A 11 12.64 48.44 -35.62
C ALA A 11 11.96 47.40 -36.53
N SER A 12 12.31 47.36 -37.83
CA SER A 12 11.74 46.37 -38.75
C SER A 12 12.23 44.96 -38.45
N VAL A 13 13.52 44.77 -38.13
CA VAL A 13 14.07 43.46 -37.74
C VAL A 13 13.46 42.97 -36.43
N GLY A 14 13.34 43.85 -35.43
CA GLY A 14 12.66 43.53 -34.15
C GLY A 14 11.18 43.12 -34.34
N GLY A 15 10.47 43.82 -35.21
CA GLY A 15 9.09 43.50 -35.57
C GLY A 15 8.95 42.15 -36.29
N PHE A 16 9.86 41.84 -37.22
CA PHE A 16 9.88 40.51 -37.88
C PHE A 16 10.18 39.36 -36.90
N ILE A 17 11.14 39.54 -36.00
CA ILE A 17 11.45 38.52 -34.95
C ILE A 17 10.25 38.30 -34.05
N ALA A 18 9.58 39.36 -33.59
CA ALA A 18 8.41 39.25 -32.74
C ALA A 18 7.22 38.54 -33.42
N LEU A 19 6.99 38.86 -34.72
CA LEU A 19 5.96 38.18 -35.51
C LEU A 19 6.30 36.70 -35.76
N PHE A 20 7.55 36.41 -36.05
CA PHE A 20 8.00 35.04 -36.28
C PHE A 20 7.92 34.17 -35.03
N THR A 21 8.35 34.69 -33.88
CA THR A 21 8.23 33.99 -32.59
C THR A 21 6.79 33.79 -32.20
N SER A 22 5.91 34.79 -32.42
CA SER A 22 4.47 34.67 -32.18
C SER A 22 3.80 33.62 -33.06
N ALA A 23 4.15 33.63 -34.39
CA ALA A 23 3.64 32.62 -35.31
C ALA A 23 4.16 31.22 -35.00
N MET A 24 5.42 31.08 -34.57
CA MET A 24 6.02 29.83 -34.14
C MET A 24 5.34 29.30 -32.87
N MET A 25 4.97 30.20 -31.93
CA MET A 25 4.24 29.84 -30.72
C MET A 25 2.84 29.31 -31.01
N LEU A 26 2.13 29.91 -31.99
CA LEU A 26 0.82 29.43 -32.44
C LEU A 26 0.90 28.09 -33.21
N PHE A 27 2.03 27.80 -33.86
CA PHE A 27 2.21 26.57 -34.64
C PHE A 27 2.68 25.39 -33.78
N PHE A 28 3.53 25.65 -32.78
CA PHE A 28 4.12 24.60 -31.93
C PHE A 28 3.36 24.37 -30.62
N PHE A 29 2.52 25.31 -30.16
CA PHE A 29 1.60 25.10 -29.04
C PHE A 29 0.16 25.00 -29.59
N PRO A 30 -0.28 23.79 -29.95
CA PRO A 30 -1.66 23.62 -30.35
C PRO A 30 -2.57 24.09 -29.22
N SER A 31 -3.49 24.98 -29.50
CA SER A 31 -4.51 25.42 -28.54
C SER A 31 -5.18 24.16 -27.98
N ILE A 32 -5.14 24.02 -26.66
CA ILE A 32 -5.85 22.93 -25.98
C ILE A 32 -7.32 23.05 -26.43
N ASN A 33 -7.76 22.11 -27.25
CA ASN A 33 -9.10 22.11 -27.80
C ASN A 33 -10.10 22.01 -26.62
N GLY A 34 -11.03 22.94 -26.50
CA GLY A 34 -12.06 22.92 -25.47
C GLY A 34 -12.81 21.59 -25.40
N ASN A 35 -12.88 20.85 -26.50
CA ASN A 35 -13.44 19.49 -26.55
C ASN A 35 -12.61 18.47 -25.76
N GLN A 36 -11.27 18.58 -25.74
CA GLN A 36 -10.41 17.67 -24.95
C GLN A 36 -10.54 17.95 -23.44
N ILE A 37 -10.69 19.23 -23.06
CA ILE A 37 -10.96 19.61 -21.67
C ILE A 37 -12.34 19.07 -21.24
N LEU A 38 -13.33 19.17 -22.11
CA LEU A 38 -14.68 18.68 -21.84
C LEU A 38 -14.71 17.14 -21.73
N GLU A 39 -13.99 16.42 -22.58
CA GLU A 39 -13.87 14.97 -22.49
C GLU A 39 -13.12 14.53 -21.23
N LEU A 40 -12.03 15.23 -20.89
CA LEU A 40 -11.28 14.96 -19.66
C LEU A 40 -12.13 15.22 -18.42
N SER A 41 -12.90 16.32 -18.38
CA SER A 41 -13.79 16.62 -17.26
C SER A 41 -14.89 15.55 -17.11
N LYS A 42 -15.48 15.06 -18.22
CA LYS A 42 -16.44 13.96 -18.20
C LYS A 42 -15.83 12.64 -17.74
N ALA A 43 -14.57 12.38 -18.13
CA ALA A 43 -13.84 11.19 -17.68
C ALA A 43 -13.55 11.26 -16.16
N VAL A 44 -13.13 12.41 -15.65
CA VAL A 44 -12.92 12.65 -14.22
C VAL A 44 -14.22 12.50 -13.45
N GLU A 45 -15.31 13.11 -13.90
CA GLU A 45 -16.63 12.98 -13.27
C GLU A 45 -17.13 11.52 -13.25
N LYS A 46 -16.86 10.76 -14.32
CA LYS A 46 -17.18 9.33 -14.38
C LYS A 46 -16.34 8.49 -13.39
N ILE A 47 -15.07 8.84 -13.23
CA ILE A 47 -14.18 8.21 -12.26
C ILE A 47 -14.65 8.52 -10.83
N GLU A 48 -14.96 9.78 -10.54
CA GLU A 48 -15.49 10.19 -9.23
C GLU A 48 -16.84 9.53 -8.90
N ARG A 49 -17.74 9.42 -9.88
CA ARG A 49 -19.00 8.67 -9.70
C ARG A 49 -18.75 7.20 -9.44
N ASN A 50 -17.84 6.58 -10.19
CA ASN A 50 -17.50 5.18 -9.98
C ASN A 50 -16.84 4.97 -8.60
N GLN A 51 -15.98 5.88 -8.15
CA GLN A 51 -15.40 5.84 -6.80
C GLN A 51 -16.46 6.04 -5.72
N LYS A 52 -17.41 6.97 -5.91
CA LYS A 52 -18.55 7.14 -4.99
C LYS A 52 -19.45 5.91 -4.94
N VAL A 53 -19.77 5.31 -6.09
CA VAL A 53 -20.58 4.07 -6.15
C VAL A 53 -19.83 2.90 -5.51
N GLN A 54 -18.53 2.77 -5.76
CA GLN A 54 -17.70 1.77 -5.09
C GLN A 54 -17.58 2.04 -3.58
N GLY A 55 -17.45 3.30 -3.17
CA GLY A 55 -17.48 3.68 -1.76
C GLY A 55 -18.83 3.40 -1.08
N HIS A 56 -19.96 3.61 -1.79
CA HIS A 56 -21.28 3.24 -1.28
C HIS A 56 -21.49 1.72 -1.22
N LEU A 57 -21.02 0.98 -2.22
CA LEU A 57 -21.07 -0.49 -2.21
C LEU A 57 -20.15 -1.07 -1.12
N LEU A 58 -19.05 -0.40 -0.78
CA LEU A 58 -18.18 -0.75 0.34
C LEU A 58 -18.83 -0.41 1.69
N ASN A 59 -19.62 0.67 1.78
CA ASN A 59 -20.38 1.01 2.99
C ASN A 59 -21.63 0.14 3.22
N GLU A 60 -22.12 -0.57 2.20
CA GLU A 60 -23.13 -1.63 2.37
C GLU A 60 -22.52 -2.97 2.80
N VAL A 61 -21.20 -3.08 2.91
CA VAL A 61 -20.56 -4.22 3.57
C VAL A 61 -20.97 -4.15 5.03
N LYS A 62 -21.94 -4.97 5.40
CA LYS A 62 -22.38 -5.15 6.79
C LYS A 62 -21.13 -5.42 7.62
N THR A 63 -20.83 -4.50 8.56
CA THR A 63 -19.75 -4.75 9.49
C THR A 63 -19.92 -6.13 10.13
N LYS A 64 -18.86 -6.92 10.14
CA LYS A 64 -18.84 -8.23 10.81
C LYS A 64 -18.63 -8.09 12.31
N VAL A 65 -18.29 -6.88 12.75
CA VAL A 65 -18.15 -6.54 14.17
C VAL A 65 -19.55 -6.51 14.78
N PRO A 66 -19.86 -7.31 15.83
CA PRO A 66 -21.12 -7.24 16.54
C PRO A 66 -21.34 -5.83 17.11
N GLU A 67 -22.58 -5.32 17.10
CA GLU A 67 -22.91 -3.96 17.56
C GLU A 67 -22.41 -3.64 18.98
N ASN A 68 -22.30 -4.65 19.84
CA ASN A 68 -21.84 -4.52 21.22
C ASN A 68 -20.34 -4.89 21.39
N ALA A 69 -19.63 -5.23 20.32
CA ALA A 69 -18.23 -5.58 20.40
C ALA A 69 -17.36 -4.32 20.49
N LYS A 70 -16.42 -4.34 21.43
CA LYS A 70 -15.42 -3.30 21.58
C LYS A 70 -14.10 -3.78 20.94
N LEU A 71 -13.53 -2.99 20.07
CA LEU A 71 -12.18 -3.23 19.61
C LEU A 71 -11.22 -3.13 20.81
N ILE A 72 -10.54 -4.23 21.12
CA ILE A 72 -9.67 -4.35 22.30
C ILE A 72 -8.20 -4.17 21.89
N SER A 73 -7.85 -4.67 20.72
CA SER A 73 -6.49 -4.64 20.16
C SER A 73 -6.53 -4.80 18.65
N GLY A 74 -5.45 -4.46 17.99
CA GLY A 74 -5.30 -4.63 16.56
C GLY A 74 -3.83 -4.78 16.17
N GLY A 75 -3.59 -5.25 14.97
CA GLY A 75 -2.26 -5.45 14.41
C GLY A 75 -2.37 -5.89 12.97
N SER A 76 -1.25 -6.28 12.41
CA SER A 76 -1.15 -6.83 11.07
C SER A 76 -1.22 -8.36 11.09
N GLY A 77 -1.47 -8.94 9.93
CA GLY A 77 -1.39 -10.37 9.70
C GLY A 77 -1.28 -10.64 8.20
N PHE A 78 -0.95 -11.84 7.84
CA PHE A 78 -0.84 -12.23 6.44
C PHE A 78 -1.32 -13.67 6.20
N LEU A 79 -1.84 -13.91 5.01
CA LEU A 79 -2.24 -15.26 4.59
C LEU A 79 -1.01 -16.14 4.42
N ILE A 80 -0.99 -17.32 5.06
CA ILE A 80 0.07 -18.31 4.88
C ILE A 80 -0.32 -19.38 3.86
N ASP A 81 -1.59 -19.47 3.52
CA ASP A 81 -2.11 -20.33 2.47
C ASP A 81 -3.23 -19.67 1.67
N THR A 82 -3.71 -20.35 0.66
CA THR A 82 -4.82 -19.87 -0.18
C THR A 82 -6.19 -20.13 0.43
N LYS A 83 -6.28 -20.92 1.49
CA LYS A 83 -7.55 -21.36 2.10
C LYS A 83 -8.04 -20.44 3.21
N GLY A 84 -7.28 -19.40 3.55
CA GLY A 84 -7.66 -18.40 4.54
C GLY A 84 -7.05 -18.63 5.93
N PHE A 85 -5.93 -19.33 6.01
CA PHE A 85 -5.12 -19.30 7.22
C PHE A 85 -4.27 -18.03 7.26
N VAL A 86 -4.32 -17.32 8.39
CA VAL A 86 -3.63 -16.05 8.63
C VAL A 86 -2.69 -16.19 9.81
N ILE A 87 -1.45 -15.76 9.67
CA ILE A 87 -0.50 -15.63 10.78
C ILE A 87 -0.50 -14.19 11.28
N THR A 88 -0.43 -14.05 12.60
CA THR A 88 -0.24 -12.79 13.32
C THR A 88 0.52 -13.05 14.63
N ASN A 89 0.83 -11.99 15.40
CA ASN A 89 1.37 -12.16 16.75
C ASN A 89 0.28 -12.55 17.76
N ALA A 90 0.62 -13.39 18.72
CA ALA A 90 -0.31 -13.84 19.76
C ALA A 90 -0.76 -12.69 20.66
N HIS A 91 0.12 -11.73 20.97
CA HIS A 91 -0.22 -10.58 21.83
C HIS A 91 -1.26 -9.63 21.21
N VAL A 92 -1.44 -9.67 19.88
CA VAL A 92 -2.48 -8.89 19.18
C VAL A 92 -3.88 -9.42 19.53
N LEU A 93 -3.99 -10.71 19.83
CA LEU A 93 -5.26 -11.37 20.09
C LEU A 93 -5.59 -11.34 21.60
N LYS A 94 -6.58 -10.56 21.97
CA LYS A 94 -7.04 -10.43 23.38
C LYS A 94 -8.45 -10.96 23.63
N GLY A 95 -9.14 -11.43 22.58
CA GLY A 95 -10.49 -11.98 22.62
C GLY A 95 -10.54 -13.43 22.17
N GLU A 96 -11.75 -13.98 22.10
CA GLU A 96 -12.00 -15.36 21.65
C GLU A 96 -12.06 -15.51 20.13
N GLY A 97 -12.13 -14.40 19.39
CA GLY A 97 -12.19 -14.35 17.93
C GLY A 97 -11.51 -13.10 17.39
N ALA A 98 -11.43 -13.02 16.07
CA ALA A 98 -10.86 -11.89 15.37
C ALA A 98 -11.71 -11.50 14.15
N ILE A 99 -11.62 -10.24 13.77
CA ILE A 99 -12.06 -9.75 12.46
C ILE A 99 -10.81 -9.44 11.66
N VAL A 100 -10.67 -10.09 10.52
CA VAL A 100 -9.61 -9.81 9.55
C VAL A 100 -10.15 -8.79 8.55
N VAL A 101 -9.44 -7.68 8.41
CA VAL A 101 -9.79 -6.61 7.47
C VAL A 101 -8.73 -6.56 6.38
N ASN A 102 -9.13 -6.61 5.12
CA ASN A 102 -8.19 -6.47 4.01
C ASN A 102 -7.98 -5.00 3.61
N SER A 103 -7.06 -4.73 2.68
CA SER A 103 -6.76 -3.38 2.18
C SER A 103 -7.93 -2.70 1.47
N LEU A 104 -8.99 -3.44 1.12
CA LEU A 104 -10.22 -2.88 0.55
C LEU A 104 -11.26 -2.53 1.62
N GLY A 105 -10.94 -2.75 2.91
CA GLY A 105 -11.86 -2.53 4.02
C GLY A 105 -12.90 -3.64 4.20
N GLN A 106 -12.77 -4.77 3.50
CA GLN A 106 -13.67 -5.90 3.68
C GLN A 106 -13.33 -6.64 4.97
N GLU A 107 -14.34 -6.91 5.76
CA GLU A 107 -14.24 -7.59 7.05
C GLU A 107 -14.61 -9.07 6.91
N PHE A 108 -13.82 -9.94 7.53
CA PHE A 108 -14.03 -11.38 7.56
C PHE A 108 -13.94 -11.89 9.00
N LYS A 109 -14.89 -12.70 9.42
CA LYS A 109 -14.83 -13.41 10.69
C LYS A 109 -13.72 -14.45 10.64
N ALA A 110 -12.93 -14.52 11.70
CA ALA A 110 -11.87 -15.51 11.85
C ALA A 110 -11.87 -16.12 13.25
N THR A 111 -11.53 -17.40 13.32
CA THR A 111 -11.37 -18.15 14.56
C THR A 111 -9.88 -18.35 14.86
N ILE A 112 -9.53 -18.41 16.13
CA ILE A 112 -8.17 -18.70 16.58
C ILE A 112 -7.99 -20.21 16.57
N VAL A 113 -7.15 -20.71 15.63
CA VAL A 113 -6.86 -22.15 15.51
C VAL A 113 -5.71 -22.55 16.44
N TYR A 114 -4.73 -21.66 16.58
CA TYR A 114 -3.55 -21.90 17.42
C TYR A 114 -3.03 -20.56 17.95
N SER A 115 -2.51 -20.57 19.17
CA SER A 115 -1.86 -19.40 19.76
C SER A 115 -0.78 -19.86 20.73
N ASP A 116 0.45 -19.42 20.50
CA ASP A 116 1.60 -19.65 21.37
C ASP A 116 2.16 -18.33 21.88
N LYS A 117 2.03 -18.08 23.15
CA LYS A 117 2.53 -16.85 23.79
C LYS A 117 4.05 -16.83 23.95
N ASN A 118 4.71 -17.99 23.92
CA ASN A 118 6.16 -18.05 24.09
C ASN A 118 6.88 -17.61 22.82
N SER A 119 6.41 -18.08 21.66
CA SER A 119 6.91 -17.65 20.35
C SER A 119 6.21 -16.39 19.84
N ASP A 120 5.20 -15.90 20.55
CA ASP A 120 4.35 -14.78 20.16
C ASP A 120 3.72 -14.95 18.76
N LEU A 121 3.31 -16.18 18.42
CA LEU A 121 2.69 -16.52 17.17
C LEU A 121 1.25 -17.01 17.35
N ALA A 122 0.38 -16.62 16.44
CA ALA A 122 -0.98 -17.12 16.37
C ALA A 122 -1.38 -17.44 14.92
N LEU A 123 -2.20 -18.48 14.79
CA LEU A 123 -2.81 -18.90 13.54
C LEU A 123 -4.31 -18.69 13.62
N LEU A 124 -4.83 -17.92 12.72
CA LEU A 124 -6.26 -17.68 12.53
C LEU A 124 -6.74 -18.44 11.30
N LYS A 125 -8.02 -18.79 11.32
CA LYS A 125 -8.75 -19.31 10.15
C LYS A 125 -9.90 -18.37 9.82
N ILE A 126 -9.93 -17.83 8.61
CA ILE A 126 -11.08 -17.09 8.11
C ILE A 126 -12.21 -18.09 7.86
N GLU A 127 -13.33 -17.88 8.56
CA GLU A 127 -14.57 -18.66 8.48
C GLU A 127 -15.72 -17.70 8.18
N ASP A 128 -15.74 -17.21 6.95
CA ASP A 128 -16.70 -16.23 6.48
C ASP A 128 -17.16 -16.57 5.05
N GLU A 129 -18.47 -16.48 4.82
CA GLU A 129 -19.11 -16.82 3.54
C GLU A 129 -18.65 -15.89 2.41
N ASP A 130 -18.28 -14.65 2.74
CA ASP A 130 -17.82 -13.65 1.79
C ASP A 130 -16.34 -13.83 1.40
N TYR A 131 -15.60 -14.68 2.12
CA TYR A 131 -14.19 -14.92 1.84
C TYR A 131 -14.00 -15.74 0.58
N LYS A 132 -13.29 -15.17 -0.40
CA LYS A 132 -12.90 -15.87 -1.62
C LYS A 132 -11.44 -16.28 -1.53
N GLN A 133 -11.21 -17.59 -1.67
CA GLN A 133 -9.85 -18.16 -1.65
C GLN A 133 -8.97 -17.52 -2.72
N ALA A 134 -7.75 -17.17 -2.35
CA ALA A 134 -6.75 -16.71 -3.30
C ALA A 134 -6.34 -17.85 -4.26
N LYS A 135 -6.01 -17.52 -5.50
CA LYS A 135 -5.53 -18.51 -6.48
C LYS A 135 -4.13 -18.99 -6.15
N ALA A 136 -3.28 -18.10 -5.64
CA ALA A 136 -1.90 -18.36 -5.23
C ALA A 136 -1.47 -17.29 -4.22
N LEU A 137 -0.45 -17.59 -3.43
CA LEU A 137 0.24 -16.58 -2.65
C LEU A 137 1.27 -15.84 -3.51
N PRO A 138 1.45 -14.53 -3.33
CA PRO A 138 2.40 -13.73 -4.12
C PRO A 138 3.86 -13.89 -3.65
N PHE A 139 4.14 -14.80 -2.72
CA PHE A 139 5.44 -15.01 -2.11
C PHE A 139 5.71 -16.50 -1.88
N THR A 140 6.95 -16.83 -1.59
CA THR A 140 7.38 -18.17 -1.15
C THR A 140 7.94 -18.10 0.26
N VAL A 141 7.88 -19.22 0.99
CA VAL A 141 8.49 -19.33 2.33
C VAL A 141 9.93 -19.77 2.17
N ARG A 142 10.86 -18.99 2.70
CA ARG A 142 12.27 -19.34 2.68
C ARG A 142 12.55 -20.52 3.62
N LYS A 143 13.35 -21.47 3.13
CA LYS A 143 13.74 -22.66 3.90
C LYS A 143 15.12 -22.55 4.55
N LYS A 144 15.93 -21.57 4.13
CA LYS A 144 17.27 -21.34 4.64
C LYS A 144 17.26 -20.14 5.59
N SER A 145 18.17 -20.13 6.56
CA SER A 145 18.41 -18.94 7.38
C SER A 145 18.78 -17.74 6.51
N SER A 146 18.41 -16.56 6.96
CA SER A 146 18.73 -15.29 6.30
C SER A 146 20.16 -14.88 6.61
N ASP A 147 20.77 -14.15 5.66
CA ASP A 147 22.15 -13.70 5.80
C ASP A 147 22.22 -12.36 6.56
N LEU A 148 23.29 -12.17 7.33
CA LEU A 148 23.53 -10.91 8.03
C LEU A 148 23.67 -9.77 7.02
N GLY A 149 22.97 -8.66 7.25
CA GLY A 149 22.94 -7.51 6.34
C GLY A 149 22.02 -7.68 5.12
N GLU A 150 21.29 -8.79 5.02
CA GLU A 150 20.32 -9.00 3.93
C GLU A 150 19.26 -7.90 3.95
N ASP A 151 19.01 -7.30 2.79
CA ASP A 151 17.93 -6.32 2.60
C ASP A 151 16.58 -6.99 2.83
N ILE A 152 15.77 -6.37 3.67
CA ILE A 152 14.43 -6.85 4.00
C ILE A 152 13.39 -5.76 3.87
N PHE A 153 12.14 -6.17 3.70
CA PHE A 153 10.99 -5.26 3.79
C PHE A 153 9.82 -5.91 4.51
N THR A 154 8.95 -5.07 5.02
CA THR A 154 7.68 -5.50 5.62
C THR A 154 6.52 -4.72 5.02
N LEU A 155 5.35 -5.33 5.05
CA LEU A 155 4.08 -4.74 4.65
C LEU A 155 3.10 -4.91 5.81
N GLY A 156 2.50 -3.84 6.27
CA GLY A 156 1.58 -3.91 7.40
C GLY A 156 0.63 -2.73 7.46
N PHE A 157 -0.17 -2.68 8.50
CA PHE A 157 -1.21 -1.67 8.74
C PHE A 157 -0.93 -0.91 10.05
N PRO A 158 0.11 -0.04 10.10
CA PRO A 158 0.51 0.65 11.33
C PRO A 158 -0.41 1.82 11.71
N ARG A 159 -1.44 2.07 10.94
CA ARG A 159 -2.42 3.13 11.18
C ARG A 159 -3.80 2.52 11.44
N ASN A 160 -4.72 3.36 11.92
CA ASN A 160 -6.11 2.97 12.08
C ASN A 160 -6.90 3.13 10.76
N ASP A 161 -6.24 2.92 9.63
CA ASP A 161 -6.81 2.92 8.28
C ASP A 161 -6.47 1.59 7.57
N ASN A 162 -6.99 1.43 6.36
CA ASN A 162 -6.78 0.21 5.56
C ASN A 162 -5.60 0.34 4.58
N ASP A 163 -4.78 1.39 4.71
CA ASP A 163 -3.65 1.60 3.82
C ASP A 163 -2.46 0.73 4.23
N ILE A 164 -1.95 -0.02 3.27
CA ILE A 164 -0.72 -0.80 3.46
C ILE A 164 0.47 0.15 3.50
N VAL A 165 1.29 0.01 4.53
CA VAL A 165 2.53 0.76 4.68
C VAL A 165 3.71 -0.17 4.45
N TYR A 166 4.62 0.28 3.61
CA TYR A 166 5.88 -0.39 3.30
C TYR A 166 7.00 0.10 4.24
N GLY A 167 7.70 -0.84 4.86
CA GLY A 167 8.91 -0.57 5.61
C GLY A 167 10.10 -1.30 4.99
N LYS A 168 11.25 -0.64 4.85
CA LYS A 168 12.49 -1.24 4.36
C LYS A 168 13.58 -1.17 5.45
N GLY A 169 14.42 -2.20 5.49
CA GLY A 169 15.53 -2.30 6.43
C GLY A 169 16.48 -3.44 6.07
N TYR A 170 17.14 -3.98 7.07
CA TYR A 170 18.07 -5.11 6.90
C TYR A 170 18.10 -6.01 8.12
N LEU A 171 18.58 -7.23 7.93
CA LEU A 171 18.83 -8.19 9.02
C LEU A 171 20.09 -7.76 9.79
N SER A 172 19.92 -7.36 11.05
CA SER A 172 21.02 -6.87 11.89
C SER A 172 21.68 -7.97 12.74
N ALA A 173 20.96 -9.07 13.04
CA ALA A 173 21.52 -10.29 13.63
C ALA A 173 20.71 -11.54 13.28
N GLN A 174 21.41 -12.68 13.15
CA GLN A 174 20.79 -13.98 12.87
C GLN A 174 20.19 -14.64 14.11
N THR A 175 20.31 -14.02 15.26
CA THR A 175 19.71 -14.43 16.52
C THR A 175 19.03 -13.23 17.18
N GLY A 176 17.96 -13.50 17.92
CA GLY A 176 17.27 -12.50 18.71
C GLY A 176 17.91 -12.22 20.06
N PHE A 177 17.13 -11.69 20.99
CA PHE A 177 17.59 -11.33 22.33
C PHE A 177 18.14 -12.57 23.07
N ASN A 178 19.25 -12.39 23.79
CA ASN A 178 19.96 -13.47 24.50
C ASN A 178 20.40 -14.66 23.62
N GLY A 179 20.58 -14.45 22.32
CA GLY A 179 21.05 -15.50 21.41
C GLY A 179 19.96 -16.49 20.98
N ASP A 180 18.69 -16.11 21.08
CA ASP A 180 17.57 -16.92 20.62
C ASP A 180 17.68 -17.19 19.12
N SER A 181 17.86 -18.44 18.74
CA SER A 181 18.00 -18.89 17.35
C SER A 181 16.68 -18.97 16.58
N ASN A 182 15.54 -18.83 17.26
CA ASN A 182 14.23 -18.87 16.63
C ASN A 182 13.75 -17.48 16.19
N THR A 183 14.50 -16.45 16.52
CA THR A 183 14.17 -15.07 16.20
C THR A 183 15.34 -14.36 15.54
N TYR A 184 15.03 -13.37 14.71
CA TYR A 184 16.02 -12.48 14.10
C TYR A 184 15.98 -11.10 14.76
N GLN A 185 17.10 -10.42 14.76
CA GLN A 185 17.11 -8.98 14.99
C GLN A 185 17.13 -8.24 13.67
N ILE A 186 16.17 -7.37 13.47
CA ILE A 186 16.03 -6.58 12.25
C ILE A 186 16.14 -5.09 12.55
N GLN A 187 16.70 -4.33 11.62
CA GLN A 187 16.73 -2.87 11.64
C GLN A 187 15.72 -2.36 10.62
N ILE A 188 14.53 -2.04 11.09
CA ILE A 188 13.44 -1.51 10.28
C ILE A 188 12.65 -0.51 11.13
N SER A 189 12.09 0.50 10.49
CA SER A 189 11.20 1.44 11.20
C SER A 189 9.93 0.70 11.61
N ALA A 190 9.75 0.49 12.90
CA ALA A 190 8.55 -0.14 13.45
C ALA A 190 7.62 0.92 14.06
N ASN A 191 6.35 0.85 13.71
CA ASN A 191 5.28 1.66 14.28
C ASN A 191 4.23 0.74 14.91
N PRO A 192 3.44 1.20 15.90
CA PRO A 192 2.30 0.44 16.40
C PRO A 192 1.40 -0.01 15.26
N GLY A 193 0.99 -1.28 15.26
CA GLY A 193 0.21 -1.91 14.20
C GLY A 193 1.00 -2.78 13.21
N TYR A 194 2.34 -2.72 13.21
CA TYR A 194 3.16 -3.68 12.47
C TYR A 194 3.22 -5.07 13.14
N SER A 195 2.84 -5.20 14.41
CA SER A 195 2.78 -6.49 15.09
C SER A 195 2.01 -7.51 14.26
N GLY A 196 2.65 -8.64 13.91
CA GLY A 196 2.12 -9.68 13.04
C GLY A 196 2.32 -9.45 11.53
N ALA A 197 2.99 -8.36 11.13
CA ALA A 197 3.33 -8.12 9.73
C ALA A 197 4.42 -9.08 9.24
N PRO A 198 4.34 -9.58 7.99
CA PRO A 198 5.36 -10.43 7.40
C PRO A 198 6.64 -9.66 7.09
N VAL A 199 7.78 -10.34 7.19
CA VAL A 199 9.07 -9.83 6.74
C VAL A 199 9.53 -10.63 5.54
N PHE A 200 9.88 -9.93 4.46
CA PHE A 200 10.34 -10.49 3.20
C PHE A 200 11.77 -10.04 2.88
N ASN A 201 12.47 -10.83 2.09
CA ASN A 201 13.71 -10.41 1.45
C ASN A 201 13.43 -9.78 0.06
N ASP A 202 14.49 -9.34 -0.62
CA ASP A 202 14.46 -8.74 -1.97
C ASP A 202 13.93 -9.67 -3.07
N LYS A 203 13.85 -10.99 -2.79
CA LYS A 203 13.31 -12.02 -3.70
C LYS A 203 11.85 -12.36 -3.44
N ASN A 204 11.16 -11.60 -2.59
CA ASN A 204 9.80 -11.89 -2.11
C ASN A 204 9.68 -13.25 -1.40
N GLU A 205 10.74 -13.69 -0.72
CA GLU A 205 10.67 -14.84 0.15
C GLU A 205 10.32 -14.37 1.57
N LEU A 206 9.32 -15.01 2.18
CA LEU A 206 8.95 -14.80 3.58
C LEU A 206 10.08 -15.36 4.47
N ILE A 207 10.61 -14.53 5.34
CA ILE A 207 11.71 -14.87 6.25
C ILE A 207 11.33 -14.75 7.73
N GLY A 208 10.26 -14.02 8.04
CA GLY A 208 9.76 -13.83 9.39
C GLY A 208 8.39 -13.20 9.42
#